data_c1ede4ce69a9c10331fdc65ee1f431bd
#
_entry.id   c1ede4ce69a9c10331fdc65ee1f431bd
#
_cell.length_a   1.000
_cell.length_b   1.000
_cell.length_c   1.000
_cell.angle_alpha   90.00
_cell.angle_beta   90.00
_cell.angle_gamma   90.00
#
_symmetry.space_group_name_H-M   'P 1'
#
loop_
_entity.id
_entity.type
_entity.pdbx_description
1 polymer ?
#
loop_
_entity_poly.entity_id
_entity_poly.type
_entity_poly.pdbx_seq_one_letter_code
_entity_poly.pdbx_strand_id
1 'polypeptide(L)'
;MTHADVVEGVRAAIAAYTLALDDGRTDDVVATFAPDGVSEMPGMGRLEGHDALRAAYARWTPRRPQRHVVANTLLTEWTDDDARAISDVVFLLQGKDGWSVQMVGRYDDTLRRDGKTWKFARRSLTPIE
;
A
#
# COMPACT_ATOMS: atom_id res chain seq x y z
N MET A 1 9.88 12.55 -17.97
CA MET A 1 9.21 12.70 -16.67
C MET A 1 10.05 13.48 -15.70
N THR A 2 9.42 14.34 -14.94
CA THR A 2 10.10 15.06 -13.87
C THR A 2 9.99 14.29 -12.55
N HIS A 3 10.83 14.65 -11.59
CA HIS A 3 10.73 14.13 -10.23
C HIS A 3 9.32 14.36 -9.65
N ALA A 4 8.74 15.54 -9.89
CA ALA A 4 7.39 15.86 -9.43
C ALA A 4 6.33 14.93 -10.04
N ASP A 5 6.45 14.58 -11.32
CA ASP A 5 5.54 13.64 -11.98
C ASP A 5 5.60 12.26 -11.31
N VAL A 6 6.80 11.79 -11.01
CA VAL A 6 6.99 10.49 -10.37
C VAL A 6 6.44 10.50 -8.94
N VAL A 7 6.75 11.55 -8.17
CA VAL A 7 6.22 11.69 -6.79
C VAL A 7 4.69 11.69 -6.80
N GLU A 8 4.06 12.43 -7.70
CA GLU A 8 2.61 12.47 -7.83
C GLU A 8 2.04 11.08 -8.15
N GLY A 9 2.65 10.39 -9.10
CA GLY A 9 2.21 9.04 -9.49
C GLY A 9 2.36 8.02 -8.35
N VAL A 10 3.46 8.06 -7.63
CA VAL A 10 3.71 7.18 -6.47
C VAL A 10 2.71 7.46 -5.36
N ARG A 11 2.47 8.73 -5.03
CA ARG A 11 1.48 9.12 -4.03
C ARG A 11 0.07 8.69 -4.42
N ALA A 12 -0.27 8.80 -5.70
CA ALA A 12 -1.57 8.35 -6.21
C ALA A 12 -1.75 6.84 -6.02
N ALA A 13 -0.71 6.05 -6.29
CA ALA A 13 -0.75 4.59 -6.08
C ALA A 13 -0.94 4.24 -4.59
N ILE A 14 -0.22 4.91 -3.70
CA ILE A 14 -0.33 4.71 -2.26
C ILE A 14 -1.74 5.07 -1.76
N ALA A 15 -2.28 6.20 -2.21
CA ALA A 15 -3.62 6.63 -1.83
C ALA A 15 -4.69 5.67 -2.36
N ALA A 16 -4.57 5.22 -3.61
CA ALA A 16 -5.50 4.26 -4.21
C ALA A 16 -5.55 2.96 -3.42
N TYR A 17 -4.39 2.44 -3.02
CA TYR A 17 -4.29 1.25 -2.19
C TYR A 17 -5.00 1.45 -0.85
N THR A 18 -4.67 2.51 -0.15
CA THR A 18 -5.17 2.79 1.20
C THR A 18 -6.68 3.01 1.22
N LEU A 19 -7.19 3.81 0.28
CA LEU A 19 -8.63 4.07 0.18
C LEU A 19 -9.41 2.79 -0.13
N ALA A 20 -8.92 1.99 -1.08
CA ALA A 20 -9.56 0.73 -1.43
C ALA A 20 -9.54 -0.27 -0.28
N LEU A 21 -8.40 -0.37 0.43
CA LEU A 21 -8.25 -1.28 1.57
C LEU A 21 -9.24 -0.92 2.68
N ASP A 22 -9.32 0.35 3.04
CA ASP A 22 -10.20 0.83 4.12
C ASP A 22 -11.68 0.76 3.76
N ASP A 23 -12.01 0.81 2.47
CA ASP A 23 -13.38 0.67 1.97
C ASP A 23 -13.78 -0.79 1.68
N GLY A 24 -12.87 -1.75 1.84
CA GLY A 24 -13.15 -3.16 1.58
C GLY A 24 -13.24 -3.52 0.10
N ARG A 25 -12.66 -2.70 -0.78
CA ARG A 25 -12.67 -2.94 -2.24
C ARG A 25 -11.46 -3.76 -2.64
N THR A 26 -11.53 -5.07 -2.39
CA THR A 26 -10.42 -6.02 -2.57
C THR A 26 -9.85 -6.00 -3.98
N ASP A 27 -10.69 -6.02 -5.01
CA ASP A 27 -10.20 -6.04 -6.39
C ASP A 27 -9.44 -4.74 -6.75
N ASP A 28 -9.85 -3.61 -6.18
CA ASP A 28 -9.17 -2.34 -6.39
C ASP A 28 -7.82 -2.30 -5.67
N VAL A 29 -7.72 -2.93 -4.49
CA VAL A 29 -6.41 -3.11 -3.82
C VAL A 29 -5.47 -3.90 -4.71
N VAL A 30 -5.92 -5.05 -5.21
CA VAL A 30 -5.12 -5.93 -6.08
C VAL A 30 -4.70 -5.20 -7.35
N ALA A 31 -5.59 -4.37 -7.92
CA ALA A 31 -5.30 -3.60 -9.12
C ALA A 31 -4.18 -2.56 -8.93
N THR A 32 -3.83 -2.20 -7.70
CA THR A 32 -2.68 -1.30 -7.45
C THR A 32 -1.33 -1.99 -7.59
N PHE A 33 -1.32 -3.33 -7.64
CA PHE A 33 -0.10 -4.12 -7.85
C PHE A 33 0.10 -4.44 -9.33
N ALA A 34 1.36 -4.52 -9.75
CA ALA A 34 1.71 -5.12 -11.04
C ALA A 34 1.22 -6.59 -11.08
N PRO A 35 1.01 -7.19 -12.28
CA PRO A 35 0.52 -8.57 -12.37
C PRO A 35 1.34 -9.59 -11.58
N ASP A 36 2.65 -9.38 -11.48
CA ASP A 36 3.59 -10.20 -10.71
C ASP A 36 3.96 -9.54 -9.37
N GLY A 37 3.17 -8.58 -8.92
CA GLY A 37 3.45 -7.81 -7.71
C GLY A 37 3.52 -8.66 -6.45
N VAL A 38 4.31 -8.18 -5.49
CA VAL A 38 4.59 -8.88 -4.23
C VAL A 38 4.17 -8.01 -3.06
N SER A 39 3.47 -8.63 -2.10
CA SER A 39 3.16 -8.02 -0.81
C SER A 39 3.81 -8.83 0.30
N GLU A 40 4.52 -8.15 1.21
CA GLU A 40 5.14 -8.76 2.38
C GLU A 40 4.62 -8.04 3.62
N MET A 41 3.60 -8.62 4.26
CA MET A 41 2.96 -8.08 5.44
C MET A 41 3.32 -8.90 6.68
N PRO A 42 3.34 -8.30 7.88
CA PRO A 42 3.70 -9.01 9.10
C PRO A 42 2.84 -10.27 9.30
N GLY A 43 3.51 -11.40 9.55
CA GLY A 43 2.84 -12.68 9.81
C GLY A 43 2.24 -13.38 8.59
N MET A 44 2.28 -12.77 7.41
CA MET A 44 1.66 -13.33 6.20
C MET A 44 2.67 -13.90 5.20
N GLY A 45 3.96 -13.65 5.41
CA GLY A 45 4.98 -14.07 4.46
C GLY A 45 4.92 -13.30 3.14
N ARG A 46 5.49 -13.92 2.10
CA ARG A 46 5.54 -13.33 0.77
C ARG A 46 4.34 -13.80 -0.07
N LEU A 47 3.55 -12.85 -0.54
CA LEU A 47 2.40 -13.10 -1.42
C LEU A 47 2.75 -12.57 -2.81
N GLU A 48 2.76 -13.40 -3.83
CA GLU A 48 3.14 -13.04 -5.19
C GLU A 48 2.03 -13.30 -6.19
N GLY A 49 1.73 -12.28 -7.01
CA GLY A 49 0.73 -12.37 -8.08
C GLY A 49 -0.68 -12.05 -7.61
N HIS A 50 -1.54 -11.68 -8.57
CA HIS A 50 -2.89 -11.19 -8.28
C HIS A 50 -3.77 -12.23 -7.58
N ASP A 51 -3.66 -13.52 -7.90
CA ASP A 51 -4.48 -14.56 -7.26
C ASP A 51 -4.16 -14.69 -5.78
N ALA A 52 -2.87 -14.74 -5.42
CA ALA A 52 -2.43 -14.81 -4.03
C ALA A 52 -2.79 -13.54 -3.27
N LEU A 53 -2.60 -12.37 -3.89
CA LEU A 53 -2.96 -11.08 -3.30
C LEU A 53 -4.47 -11.00 -3.04
N ARG A 54 -5.28 -11.38 -4.01
CA ARG A 54 -6.75 -11.36 -3.86
C ARG A 54 -7.21 -12.25 -2.71
N ALA A 55 -6.68 -13.46 -2.62
CA ALA A 55 -7.05 -14.39 -1.55
C ALA A 55 -6.71 -13.83 -0.17
N ALA A 56 -5.55 -13.20 -0.02
CA ALA A 56 -5.11 -12.60 1.25
C ALA A 56 -5.91 -11.35 1.60
N TYR A 57 -6.02 -10.40 0.66
CA TYR A 57 -6.72 -9.13 0.93
C TYR A 57 -8.23 -9.31 1.14
N ALA A 58 -8.84 -10.35 0.57
CA ALA A 58 -10.24 -10.66 0.85
C ALA A 58 -10.50 -10.99 2.32
N ARG A 59 -9.49 -11.54 3.02
CA ARG A 59 -9.58 -11.82 4.47
C ARG A 59 -9.46 -10.57 5.34
N TRP A 60 -8.93 -9.49 4.78
CA TRP A 60 -8.69 -8.23 5.50
C TRP A 60 -9.76 -7.19 5.24
N THR A 61 -10.89 -7.60 4.69
CA THR A 61 -12.05 -6.72 4.50
C THR A 61 -12.49 -6.19 5.87
N PRO A 62 -12.67 -4.86 6.01
CA PRO A 62 -13.02 -4.28 7.30
C PRO A 62 -14.33 -4.80 7.86
N ARG A 63 -14.35 -5.09 9.16
CA ARG A 63 -15.56 -5.48 9.91
C ARG A 63 -16.15 -4.31 10.68
N ARG A 64 -15.42 -3.22 10.78
CA ARG A 64 -15.80 -1.97 11.42
C ARG A 64 -14.98 -0.85 10.78
N PRO A 65 -15.34 0.42 11.01
CA PRO A 65 -14.59 1.51 10.41
C PRO A 65 -13.11 1.44 10.76
N GLN A 66 -12.28 1.60 9.77
CA GLN A 66 -10.83 1.61 9.89
C GLN A 66 -10.22 2.68 8.99
N ARG A 67 -9.03 3.12 9.34
CA ARG A 67 -8.23 4.02 8.49
C ARG A 67 -6.76 3.66 8.59
N HIS A 68 -6.12 3.64 7.44
CA HIS A 68 -4.67 3.69 7.33
C HIS A 68 -4.30 5.13 6.99
N VAL A 69 -3.59 5.78 7.89
CA VAL A 69 -3.07 7.13 7.64
C VAL A 69 -1.62 7.02 7.24
N VAL A 70 -1.30 7.37 6.00
CA VAL A 70 0.05 7.29 5.44
C VAL A 70 0.64 8.69 5.39
N ALA A 71 1.85 8.83 5.88
CA ALA A 71 2.55 10.11 5.95
C ALA A 71 4.04 9.93 5.69
N ASN A 72 4.75 11.06 5.60
CA ASN A 72 6.21 11.06 5.43
C ASN A 72 6.68 10.29 4.20
N THR A 73 5.90 10.33 3.12
CA THR A 73 6.28 9.64 1.87
C THR A 73 7.49 10.30 1.25
N LEU A 74 8.56 9.53 1.11
CA LEU A 74 9.81 9.98 0.51
C LEU A 74 10.18 9.07 -0.65
N LEU A 75 10.35 9.67 -1.82
CA LEU A 75 10.90 8.99 -2.99
C LEU A 75 12.41 8.87 -2.80
N THR A 76 12.93 7.65 -2.70
CA THR A 76 14.35 7.41 -2.42
C THR A 76 15.18 7.18 -3.67
N GLU A 77 14.59 6.56 -4.69
CA GLU A 77 15.22 6.31 -6.00
C GLU A 77 14.15 6.41 -7.08
N TRP A 78 14.53 6.87 -8.27
CA TRP A 78 13.59 6.92 -9.38
C TRP A 78 14.28 7.00 -10.73
N THR A 79 13.58 6.48 -11.73
CA THR A 79 13.82 6.67 -13.16
C THR A 79 12.46 7.02 -13.78
N ASP A 80 12.39 7.12 -15.10
CA ASP A 80 11.10 7.32 -15.78
C ASP A 80 10.16 6.11 -15.62
N ASP A 81 10.70 4.93 -15.34
CA ASP A 81 9.94 3.68 -15.35
C ASP A 81 9.87 2.98 -13.99
N ASP A 82 10.76 3.31 -13.06
CA ASP A 82 10.87 2.65 -11.77
C ASP A 82 11.03 3.66 -10.64
N ALA A 83 10.47 3.34 -9.48
CA ALA A 83 10.59 4.18 -8.30
C ALA A 83 10.67 3.34 -7.03
N ARG A 84 11.34 3.88 -6.03
CA ARG A 84 11.34 3.33 -4.68
C ARG A 84 10.96 4.43 -3.70
N ALA A 85 10.07 4.10 -2.77
CA ALA A 85 9.58 5.05 -1.78
C ALA A 85 9.43 4.39 -0.42
N ILE A 86 9.60 5.19 0.64
CA ILE A 86 9.27 4.81 2.00
C ILE A 86 8.14 5.71 2.51
N SER A 87 7.31 5.17 3.40
CA SER A 87 6.24 5.93 4.05
C SER A 87 6.01 5.39 5.45
N ASP A 88 5.56 6.25 6.35
CA ASP A 88 5.06 5.80 7.65
C ASP A 88 3.56 5.58 7.57
N VAL A 89 3.06 4.60 8.32
CA VAL A 89 1.63 4.30 8.37
C VAL A 89 1.17 4.12 9.80
N VAL A 90 -0.01 4.67 10.08
CA VAL A 90 -0.74 4.45 11.34
C VAL A 90 -2.06 3.77 11.00
N PHE A 91 -2.29 2.60 11.57
CA PHE A 91 -3.53 1.87 11.41
C PHE A 91 -4.44 2.11 12.60
N LEU A 92 -5.64 2.61 12.33
CA LEU A 92 -6.66 2.99 13.31
C LEU A 92 -7.90 2.14 13.12
N LEU A 93 -8.47 1.70 14.25
CA LEU A 93 -9.80 1.08 14.27
C LEU A 93 -10.74 1.89 15.15
N GLN A 94 -11.98 2.01 14.72
CA GLN A 94 -13.04 2.55 15.56
C GLN A 94 -13.65 1.42 16.40
N GLY A 95 -13.60 1.58 17.69
CA GLY A 95 -14.22 0.67 18.64
C GLY A 95 -15.36 1.32 19.40
N LYS A 96 -15.81 0.65 20.45
CA LYS A 96 -16.89 1.13 21.33
C LYS A 96 -16.59 2.50 21.95
N ASP A 97 -15.32 2.73 22.31
CA ASP A 97 -14.88 3.95 22.99
C ASP A 97 -14.17 4.94 22.06
N GLY A 98 -14.33 4.78 20.75
CA GLY A 98 -13.75 5.67 19.73
C GLY A 98 -12.62 5.02 18.96
N TRP A 99 -11.80 5.86 18.34
CA TRP A 99 -10.67 5.43 17.53
C TRP A 99 -9.46 5.09 18.38
N SER A 100 -8.77 4.01 18.03
CA SER A 100 -7.53 3.61 18.69
C SER A 100 -6.47 3.22 17.67
N VAL A 101 -5.22 3.46 18.04
CA VAL A 101 -4.06 3.05 17.24
C VAL A 101 -3.85 1.55 17.40
N GLN A 102 -3.86 0.82 16.29
CA GLN A 102 -3.60 -0.63 16.28
C GLN A 102 -2.15 -0.94 15.93
N MET A 103 -1.56 -0.15 15.06
CA MET A 103 -0.21 -0.41 14.57
C MET A 103 0.40 0.88 14.04
N VAL A 104 1.70 1.04 14.27
CA VAL A 104 2.52 2.01 13.57
C VAL A 104 3.57 1.24 12.79
N GLY A 105 3.74 1.55 11.53
CA GLY A 105 4.66 0.80 10.69
C GLY A 105 5.31 1.66 9.62
N ARG A 106 6.18 1.00 8.85
CA ARG A 106 6.83 1.62 7.69
C ARG A 106 6.65 0.74 6.47
N TYR A 107 6.15 1.36 5.40
CA TYR A 107 6.15 0.77 4.07
C TYR A 107 7.49 1.03 3.38
N ASP A 108 7.99 0.01 2.71
CA ASP A 108 9.09 0.11 1.74
C ASP A 108 8.53 -0.41 0.42
N ASP A 109 8.40 0.46 -0.55
CA ASP A 109 7.72 0.19 -1.81
C ASP A 109 8.67 0.30 -2.99
N THR A 110 8.57 -0.68 -3.89
CA THR A 110 9.13 -0.59 -5.24
C THR A 110 7.96 -0.52 -6.21
N LEU A 111 7.98 0.47 -7.09
CA LEU A 111 6.89 0.67 -8.04
C LEU A 111 7.43 0.67 -9.47
N ARG A 112 6.56 0.30 -10.39
CA ARG A 112 6.81 0.28 -11.81
C ARG A 112 5.75 1.10 -12.54
N ARG A 113 6.17 1.91 -13.51
CA ARG A 113 5.23 2.68 -14.31
C ARG A 113 4.54 1.77 -15.33
N ASP A 114 3.23 1.89 -15.41
CA ASP A 114 2.39 1.23 -16.39
C ASP A 114 1.56 2.32 -17.10
N GLY A 115 2.05 2.79 -18.25
CA GLY A 115 1.45 3.91 -18.94
C GLY A 115 1.51 5.19 -18.12
N LYS A 116 0.34 5.69 -17.69
CA LYS A 116 0.22 6.91 -16.85
C LYS A 116 0.08 6.60 -15.36
N THR A 117 0.03 5.33 -15.00
CA THR A 117 -0.13 4.89 -13.61
C THR A 117 1.12 4.22 -13.09
N TRP A 118 1.26 4.18 -11.79
CA TRP A 118 2.33 3.47 -11.10
C TRP A 118 1.73 2.29 -10.35
N LYS A 119 2.37 1.14 -10.43
CA LYS A 119 1.93 -0.10 -9.80
C LYS A 119 2.99 -0.61 -8.84
N PHE A 120 2.56 -1.17 -7.71
CA PHE A 120 3.49 -1.81 -6.80
C PHE A 120 4.09 -3.06 -7.46
N ALA A 121 5.40 -3.07 -7.63
CA ALA A 121 6.15 -4.29 -7.92
C ALA A 121 6.36 -5.08 -6.64
N ARG A 122 6.59 -4.39 -5.53
CA ARG A 122 6.70 -4.97 -4.20
C ARG A 122 6.30 -3.93 -3.16
N ARG A 123 5.53 -4.37 -2.18
CA ARG A 123 5.19 -3.57 -1.02
C ARG A 123 5.49 -4.36 0.25
N SER A 124 6.31 -3.81 1.12
CA SER A 124 6.71 -4.43 2.37
C SER A 124 6.33 -3.53 3.54
N LEU A 125 5.78 -4.12 4.61
CA LEU A 125 5.41 -3.41 5.82
C LEU A 125 6.19 -3.97 7.00
N THR A 126 6.87 -3.08 7.73
CA THR A 126 7.58 -3.43 8.96
C THR A 126 6.97 -2.63 10.12
N PRO A 127 6.43 -3.29 11.15
CA PRO A 127 5.96 -2.58 12.34
C PRO A 127 7.13 -1.86 13.04
N ILE A 128 6.82 -0.68 13.56
CA ILE A 128 7.73 0.09 14.42
C ILE A 128 7.30 -0.19 15.86
N GLU A 129 8.21 -0.74 16.63
CA GLU A 129 7.97 -1.11 18.02
C GLU A 129 8.67 -0.21 19.01
#